data_63c0fdd2b3a048a921dca9fda3b580ae
#
_entry.id   63c0fdd2b3a048a921dca9fda3b580ae
#
_cell.length_a   1.000
_cell.length_b   1.000
_cell.length_c   1.000
_cell.angle_alpha   90.00
_cell.angle_beta   90.00
_cell.angle_gamma   90.00
#
_symmetry.space_group_name_H-M   'P 1'
#
loop_
_entity.id
_entity.type
_entity.pdbx_description
1 polymer ?
#
loop_
_entity_poly.entity_id
_entity_poly.type
_entity_poly.pdbx_seq_one_letter_code
_entity_poly.pdbx_strand_id
1 'polypeptide(L)'
;MSELFAGKYQLKKRLGVGGMAEVWLAELKGPQGFSRQLVIKRILPHLADDDNFITMFEDEARLAARLNHPHAVRVEEFGQAGDVWYLAMEYLDGGDLRHLTRRALTLGENVPIQVLLQMGGDVASALHHAHTLRGAQGQPLNMIHRDVSPHNVLVTTQGQAKLVDFGIARAESNQVKTRTGMVKGKSGYMSPEQALGRT
;
A
#
# COMPACT_ATOMS: atom_id res chain seq x y z
N MET A 1 9.02 17.37 -24.64
CA MET A 1 9.55 16.65 -23.47
C MET A 1 8.38 16.43 -22.54
N SER A 2 8.09 15.19 -22.15
CA SER A 2 7.01 14.94 -21.17
C SER A 2 7.40 15.59 -19.84
N GLU A 3 6.49 16.40 -19.30
CA GLU A 3 6.67 17.07 -18.01
C GLU A 3 6.91 16.01 -16.91
N LEU A 4 7.94 16.23 -16.09
CA LEU A 4 8.27 15.31 -15.00
C LEU A 4 7.39 15.62 -13.79
N PHE A 5 6.69 14.64 -13.29
CA PHE A 5 5.97 14.75 -12.01
C PHE A 5 6.96 14.97 -10.86
N ALA A 6 6.69 15.95 -10.00
CA ALA A 6 7.58 16.39 -8.92
C ALA A 6 9.03 16.71 -9.40
N GLY A 7 9.20 17.14 -10.65
CA GLY A 7 10.49 17.51 -11.24
C GLY A 7 11.45 16.34 -11.50
N LYS A 8 11.08 15.09 -11.19
CA LYS A 8 12.00 13.93 -11.26
C LYS A 8 11.39 12.61 -11.71
N TYR A 9 10.06 12.44 -11.60
CA TYR A 9 9.40 11.18 -11.94
C TYR A 9 8.75 11.24 -13.30
N GLN A 10 9.12 10.35 -14.19
CA GLN A 10 8.40 10.14 -15.43
C GLN A 10 7.27 9.13 -15.21
N LEU A 11 6.02 9.57 -15.16
CA LEU A 11 4.86 8.68 -15.07
C LEU A 11 4.72 7.89 -16.37
N LYS A 12 4.65 6.55 -16.28
CA LYS A 12 4.62 5.63 -17.44
C LYS A 12 3.23 5.06 -17.69
N LYS A 13 2.66 4.43 -16.67
CA LYS A 13 1.40 3.70 -16.78
C LYS A 13 0.63 3.79 -15.47
N ARG A 14 -0.66 4.06 -15.55
CA ARG A 14 -1.55 3.97 -14.40
C ARG A 14 -1.84 2.51 -14.10
N LEU A 15 -1.50 2.07 -12.89
CA LEU A 15 -1.68 0.70 -12.41
C LEU A 15 -3.07 0.48 -11.81
N GLY A 16 -3.64 1.52 -11.18
CA GLY A 16 -4.96 1.44 -10.57
C GLY A 16 -5.50 2.79 -10.10
N VAL A 17 -6.79 2.81 -9.78
CA VAL A 17 -7.48 3.93 -9.13
C VAL A 17 -8.33 3.36 -8.02
N GLY A 18 -8.14 3.87 -6.81
CA GLY A 18 -8.98 3.59 -5.64
C GLY A 18 -9.86 4.78 -5.29
N GLY A 19 -10.59 4.68 -4.18
CA GLY A 19 -11.45 5.77 -3.68
C GLY A 19 -10.69 7.03 -3.25
N MET A 20 -9.40 6.91 -2.93
CA MET A 20 -8.61 7.99 -2.34
C MET A 20 -7.38 8.37 -3.16
N ALA A 21 -6.87 7.46 -3.95
CA ALA A 21 -5.62 7.64 -4.65
C ALA A 21 -5.62 6.90 -5.99
N GLU A 22 -4.81 7.38 -6.89
CA GLU A 22 -4.40 6.66 -8.09
C GLU A 22 -2.95 6.22 -7.97
N VAL A 23 -2.65 5.06 -8.56
CA VAL A 23 -1.35 4.40 -8.47
C VAL A 23 -0.72 4.34 -9.86
N TRP A 24 0.50 4.83 -9.97
CA TRP A 24 1.23 4.92 -11.23
C TRP A 24 2.57 4.19 -11.16
N LEU A 25 2.89 3.43 -12.20
CA LEU A 25 4.27 3.06 -12.49
C LEU A 25 5.01 4.30 -12.98
N ALA A 26 6.13 4.59 -12.36
CA ALA A 26 6.98 5.71 -12.70
C ALA A 26 8.44 5.30 -12.83
N GLU A 27 9.21 6.11 -13.51
CA GLU A 27 10.66 5.99 -13.64
C GLU A 27 11.33 7.22 -13.04
N LEU A 28 12.19 7.01 -12.05
CA LEU A 28 13.10 8.03 -11.57
C LEU A 28 14.32 8.04 -12.49
N LYS A 29 14.59 9.19 -13.12
CA LYS A 29 15.76 9.40 -13.96
C LYS A 29 16.85 10.12 -13.18
N GLY A 30 18.01 9.55 -13.14
CA GLY A 30 19.23 10.13 -12.56
C GLY A 30 20.24 10.50 -13.64
N PRO A 31 21.41 11.04 -13.22
CA PRO A 31 22.51 11.36 -14.13
C PRO A 31 23.07 10.11 -14.83
N GLN A 32 23.76 10.33 -15.95
CA GLN A 32 24.48 9.29 -16.70
C GLN A 32 23.62 8.07 -17.09
N GLY A 33 22.32 8.24 -17.37
CA GLY A 33 21.43 7.17 -17.78
C GLY A 33 20.94 6.28 -16.65
N PHE A 34 21.23 6.61 -15.39
CA PHE A 34 20.64 5.92 -14.25
C PHE A 34 19.11 6.03 -14.30
N SER A 35 18.43 4.91 -14.21
CA SER A 35 16.98 4.91 -14.06
C SER A 35 16.53 3.80 -13.11
N ARG A 36 15.46 4.06 -12.36
CA ARG A 36 14.84 3.11 -11.43
C ARG A 36 13.33 3.21 -11.52
N GLN A 37 12.68 2.05 -11.60
CA GLN A 37 11.22 1.99 -11.52
C GLN A 37 10.74 2.14 -10.08
N LEU A 38 9.65 2.88 -9.93
CA LEU A 38 8.98 3.17 -8.69
C LEU A 38 7.46 3.14 -8.90
N VAL A 39 6.74 3.06 -7.80
CA VAL A 39 5.29 3.29 -7.78
C VAL A 39 5.02 4.63 -7.13
N ILE A 40 4.25 5.47 -7.80
CA ILE A 40 3.76 6.73 -7.26
C ILE A 40 2.27 6.60 -6.96
N LYS A 41 1.91 6.71 -5.69
CA LYS A 41 0.53 6.78 -5.22
C LYS A 41 0.18 8.24 -5.00
N ARG A 42 -0.72 8.79 -5.83
CA ARG A 42 -1.14 10.20 -5.79
C ARG A 42 -2.53 10.31 -5.17
N ILE A 43 -2.72 11.24 -4.27
CA ILE A 43 -4.03 11.55 -3.71
C ILE A 43 -4.94 12.15 -4.79
N LEU A 44 -6.20 11.75 -4.78
CA LEU A 44 -7.19 12.30 -5.70
C LEU A 44 -7.50 13.77 -5.33
N PRO A 45 -7.68 14.66 -6.32
CA PRO A 45 -7.83 16.10 -6.08
C PRO A 45 -8.91 16.48 -5.10
N HIS A 46 -10.05 15.78 -5.11
CA HIS A 46 -11.19 16.07 -4.20
C HIS A 46 -10.91 15.78 -2.72
N LEU A 47 -9.76 15.15 -2.39
CA LEU A 47 -9.32 14.89 -1.01
C LEU A 47 -8.13 15.78 -0.62
N ALA A 48 -7.55 16.49 -1.59
CA ALA A 48 -6.42 17.38 -1.34
C ALA A 48 -6.81 18.64 -0.56
N ASP A 49 -8.09 19.01 -0.55
CA ASP A 49 -8.63 20.16 0.16
C ASP A 49 -9.12 19.82 1.59
N ASP A 50 -9.03 18.53 2.00
CA ASP A 50 -9.41 18.09 3.36
C ASP A 50 -8.15 18.01 4.24
N ASP A 51 -7.91 19.03 5.04
CA ASP A 51 -6.75 19.12 5.95
C ASP A 51 -6.65 17.94 6.92
N ASN A 52 -7.79 17.41 7.39
CA ASN A 52 -7.79 16.26 8.29
C ASN A 52 -7.33 15.00 7.55
N PHE A 53 -7.76 14.85 6.29
CA PHE A 53 -7.32 13.74 5.44
C PHE A 53 -5.83 13.83 5.15
N ILE A 54 -5.32 15.01 4.80
CA ILE A 54 -3.90 15.23 4.53
C ILE A 54 -3.04 14.96 5.77
N THR A 55 -3.41 15.52 6.93
CA THR A 55 -2.69 15.26 8.19
C THR A 55 -2.60 13.76 8.50
N MET A 56 -3.71 13.05 8.35
CA MET A 56 -3.75 11.60 8.56
C MET A 56 -2.86 10.86 7.56
N PHE A 57 -2.89 11.25 6.28
CA PHE A 57 -2.06 10.64 5.23
C PHE A 57 -0.57 10.89 5.47
N GLU A 58 -0.19 12.08 5.95
CA GLU A 58 1.19 12.40 6.37
C GLU A 58 1.66 11.52 7.52
N ASP A 59 0.86 11.37 8.57
CA ASP A 59 1.21 10.57 9.73
C ASP A 59 1.38 9.10 9.34
N GLU A 60 0.51 8.57 8.49
CA GLU A 60 0.62 7.21 7.97
C GLU A 60 1.86 7.03 7.09
N ALA A 61 2.15 8.01 6.21
CA ALA A 61 3.35 8.00 5.38
C ALA A 61 4.64 8.02 6.23
N ARG A 62 4.67 8.83 7.30
CA ARG A 62 5.79 8.89 8.24
C ARG A 62 6.00 7.56 8.98
N LEU A 63 4.92 6.89 9.36
CA LEU A 63 5.00 5.57 9.99
C LEU A 63 5.48 4.51 9.00
N ALA A 64 4.91 4.48 7.78
CA ALA A 64 5.28 3.55 6.73
C ALA A 64 6.74 3.70 6.28
N ALA A 65 7.27 4.94 6.27
CA ALA A 65 8.68 5.20 5.95
C ALA A 65 9.67 4.62 7.00
N ARG A 66 9.21 4.30 8.22
CA ARG A 66 10.03 3.65 9.25
C ARG A 66 10.01 2.13 9.15
N LEU A 67 9.10 1.57 8.36
CA LEU A 67 8.95 0.14 8.19
C LEU A 67 10.01 -0.35 7.20
N ASN A 68 11.04 -1.00 7.72
CA ASN A 68 12.09 -1.61 6.91
C ASN A 68 12.12 -3.12 7.16
N HIS A 69 11.40 -3.86 6.31
CA HIS A 69 11.27 -5.31 6.42
C HIS A 69 11.22 -5.95 5.02
N PRO A 70 11.82 -7.12 4.78
CA PRO A 70 11.84 -7.76 3.45
C PRO A 70 10.44 -8.05 2.90
N HIS A 71 9.45 -8.29 3.78
CA HIS A 71 8.07 -8.61 3.41
C HIS A 71 7.09 -7.44 3.61
N ALA A 72 7.58 -6.21 3.69
CA ALA A 72 6.79 -4.99 3.62
C ALA A 72 7.26 -4.13 2.45
N VAL A 73 6.32 -3.45 1.78
CA VAL A 73 6.70 -2.49 0.73
C VAL A 73 7.48 -1.34 1.35
N ARG A 74 8.60 -0.97 0.72
CA ARG A 74 9.41 0.15 1.17
C ARG A 74 8.87 1.46 0.61
N VAL A 75 8.64 2.42 1.52
CA VAL A 75 8.38 3.80 1.17
C VAL A 75 9.72 4.51 0.94
N GLU A 76 9.85 5.17 -0.20
CA GLU A 76 11.06 5.89 -0.60
C GLU A 76 10.95 7.38 -0.28
N GLU A 77 9.76 7.95 -0.48
CA GLU A 77 9.52 9.36 -0.32
C GLU A 77 8.03 9.66 -0.12
N PHE A 78 7.76 10.65 0.71
CA PHE A 78 6.48 11.34 0.79
C PHE A 78 6.70 12.80 0.38
N GLY A 79 5.83 13.37 -0.45
CA GLY A 79 6.00 14.72 -0.94
C GLY A 79 4.74 15.33 -1.53
N GLN A 80 4.89 16.59 -1.95
CA GLN A 80 3.86 17.36 -2.62
C GLN A 80 4.43 17.93 -3.93
N ALA A 81 3.68 17.83 -5.01
CA ALA A 81 4.00 18.38 -6.32
C ALA A 81 2.85 19.27 -6.79
N GLY A 82 3.01 20.60 -6.70
CA GLY A 82 1.88 21.51 -6.78
C GLY A 82 0.88 21.21 -5.67
N ASP A 83 -0.39 21.04 -6.04
CA ASP A 83 -1.46 20.70 -5.09
C ASP A 83 -1.66 19.18 -4.90
N VAL A 84 -0.77 18.36 -5.47
CA VAL A 84 -0.91 16.90 -5.44
C VAL A 84 0.04 16.27 -4.42
N TRP A 85 -0.51 15.68 -3.37
CA TRP A 85 0.22 14.86 -2.41
C TRP A 85 0.50 13.47 -2.98
N TYR A 86 1.70 12.94 -2.73
CA TYR A 86 2.08 11.63 -3.24
C TYR A 86 2.99 10.85 -2.28
N LEU A 87 2.96 9.54 -2.46
CA LEU A 87 3.87 8.59 -1.84
C LEU A 87 4.62 7.84 -2.94
N ALA A 88 5.95 7.89 -2.92
CA ALA A 88 6.80 7.09 -3.78
C ALA A 88 7.23 5.82 -3.04
N MET A 89 7.08 4.68 -3.70
CA MET A 89 7.35 3.36 -3.13
C MET A 89 8.18 2.53 -4.10
N GLU A 90 8.84 1.49 -3.60
CA GLU A 90 9.49 0.50 -4.47
C GLU A 90 8.48 -0.12 -5.45
N TYR A 91 8.90 -0.35 -6.68
CA TYR A 91 8.14 -1.14 -7.65
C TYR A 91 8.38 -2.62 -7.41
N LEU A 92 7.29 -3.38 -7.31
CA LEU A 92 7.32 -4.83 -7.19
C LEU A 92 6.85 -5.43 -8.52
N ASP A 93 7.77 -6.09 -9.22
CA ASP A 93 7.44 -6.81 -10.46
C ASP A 93 6.72 -8.10 -10.11
N GLY A 94 5.39 -8.10 -10.22
CA GLY A 94 4.54 -9.22 -9.82
C GLY A 94 3.05 -8.89 -9.85
N GLY A 95 2.28 -9.59 -9.03
CA GLY A 95 0.83 -9.40 -8.93
C GLY A 95 0.31 -9.59 -7.52
N ASP A 96 -0.91 -9.11 -7.25
CA ASP A 96 -1.55 -9.36 -5.98
C ASP A 96 -1.98 -10.83 -5.83
N LEU A 97 -1.96 -11.33 -4.60
CA LEU A 97 -2.25 -12.75 -4.29
C LEU A 97 -3.66 -13.16 -4.72
N ARG A 98 -4.65 -12.25 -4.66
CA ARG A 98 -5.99 -12.55 -5.13
C ARG A 98 -6.02 -12.80 -6.65
N HIS A 99 -5.36 -11.95 -7.41
CA HIS A 99 -5.28 -12.12 -8.87
C HIS A 99 -4.57 -13.44 -9.21
N LEU A 100 -3.46 -13.74 -8.54
CA LEU A 100 -2.69 -14.96 -8.77
C LEU A 100 -3.51 -16.22 -8.45
N THR A 101 -4.18 -16.26 -7.29
CA THR A 101 -5.02 -17.41 -6.91
C THR A 101 -6.19 -17.60 -7.87
N ARG A 102 -6.85 -16.51 -8.28
CA ARG A 102 -7.93 -16.60 -9.30
C ARG A 102 -7.40 -17.08 -10.63
N ARG A 103 -6.22 -16.64 -11.04
CA ARG A 103 -5.60 -17.08 -12.31
C ARG A 103 -5.27 -18.56 -12.26
N ALA A 104 -4.69 -19.07 -11.18
CA ALA A 104 -4.43 -20.49 -11.00
C ALA A 104 -5.72 -21.32 -11.14
N LEU A 105 -6.79 -20.94 -10.42
CA LEU A 105 -8.08 -21.61 -10.52
C LEU A 105 -8.65 -21.59 -11.93
N THR A 106 -8.50 -20.50 -12.69
CA THR A 106 -8.95 -20.42 -14.10
C THR A 106 -8.19 -21.40 -14.99
N LEU A 107 -6.94 -21.72 -14.66
CA LEU A 107 -6.10 -22.68 -15.37
C LEU A 107 -6.35 -24.15 -14.91
N GLY A 108 -7.27 -24.37 -13.96
CA GLY A 108 -7.50 -25.68 -13.35
C GLY A 108 -6.41 -26.10 -12.36
N GLU A 109 -5.59 -25.15 -11.90
CA GLU A 109 -4.48 -25.36 -10.97
C GLU A 109 -4.82 -24.84 -9.58
N ASN A 110 -4.14 -25.37 -8.58
CA ASN A 110 -4.20 -24.86 -7.20
C ASN A 110 -2.81 -24.37 -6.79
N VAL A 111 -2.76 -23.26 -6.08
CA VAL A 111 -1.52 -22.83 -5.44
C VAL A 111 -1.17 -23.85 -4.34
N PRO A 112 0.03 -24.45 -4.35
CA PRO A 112 0.42 -25.43 -3.34
C PRO A 112 0.30 -24.86 -1.92
N ILE A 113 -0.21 -25.67 -0.98
CA ILE A 113 -0.42 -25.24 0.41
C ILE A 113 0.87 -24.75 1.06
N GLN A 114 2.01 -25.35 0.74
CA GLN A 114 3.32 -24.96 1.25
C GLN A 114 3.67 -23.52 0.85
N VAL A 115 3.33 -23.11 -0.40
CA VAL A 115 3.54 -21.74 -0.89
C VAL A 115 2.64 -20.76 -0.14
N LEU A 116 1.37 -21.11 0.07
CA LEU A 116 0.44 -20.26 0.83
C LEU A 116 0.87 -20.12 2.31
N LEU A 117 1.37 -21.19 2.93
CA LEU A 117 1.89 -21.15 4.29
C LEU A 117 3.15 -20.27 4.38
N GLN A 118 4.06 -20.37 3.41
CA GLN A 118 5.24 -19.51 3.34
C GLN A 118 4.83 -18.03 3.23
N MET A 119 3.94 -17.70 2.30
CA MET A 119 3.44 -16.33 2.13
C MET A 119 2.73 -15.82 3.39
N GLY A 120 1.96 -16.68 4.06
CA GLY A 120 1.33 -16.36 5.34
C GLY A 120 2.35 -16.05 6.43
N GLY A 121 3.44 -16.82 6.51
CA GLY A 121 4.57 -16.58 7.41
C GLY A 121 5.28 -15.25 7.10
N ASP A 122 5.52 -14.96 5.84
CA ASP A 122 6.15 -13.71 5.38
C ASP A 122 5.32 -12.48 5.78
N VAL A 123 3.99 -12.54 5.55
CA VAL A 123 3.05 -11.48 5.96
C VAL A 123 2.99 -11.34 7.48
N ALA A 124 2.93 -12.44 8.22
CA ALA A 124 2.92 -12.43 9.68
C ALA A 124 4.21 -11.80 10.25
N SER A 125 5.36 -12.09 9.64
CA SER A 125 6.65 -11.50 9.99
C SER A 125 6.66 -9.98 9.78
N ALA A 126 6.13 -9.49 8.66
CA ALA A 126 5.99 -8.05 8.39
C ALA A 126 5.06 -7.35 9.40
N LEU A 127 3.94 -7.99 9.72
CA LEU A 127 2.98 -7.48 10.73
C LEU A 127 3.61 -7.46 12.13
N HIS A 128 4.32 -8.50 12.52
CA HIS A 128 5.03 -8.53 13.80
C HIS A 128 6.03 -7.39 13.90
N HIS A 129 6.83 -7.17 12.84
CA HIS A 129 7.78 -6.05 12.80
C HIS A 129 7.06 -4.70 12.95
N ALA A 130 5.95 -4.48 12.24
CA ALA A 130 5.16 -3.26 12.35
C ALA A 130 4.59 -3.05 13.77
N HIS A 131 4.04 -4.09 14.39
CA HIS A 131 3.45 -4.03 15.73
C HIS A 131 4.49 -3.76 16.82
N THR A 132 5.73 -4.20 16.64
CA THR A 132 6.82 -4.02 17.59
C THR A 132 7.68 -2.79 17.32
N LEU A 133 7.36 -2.03 16.28
CA LEU A 133 8.11 -0.85 15.88
C LEU A 133 8.11 0.21 16.98
N ARG A 134 9.29 0.78 17.24
CA ARG A 134 9.47 1.80 18.28
C ARG A 134 9.98 3.12 17.68
N GLY A 135 9.55 4.21 18.29
CA GLY A 135 10.04 5.55 17.97
C GLY A 135 11.46 5.81 18.47
N ALA A 136 12.00 6.96 18.13
CA ALA A 136 13.38 7.36 18.49
C ALA A 136 13.62 7.40 20.02
N GLN A 137 12.57 7.59 20.82
CA GLN A 137 12.65 7.61 22.29
C GLN A 137 12.25 6.26 22.92
N GLY A 138 12.13 5.19 22.12
CA GLY A 138 11.79 3.84 22.58
C GLY A 138 10.29 3.59 22.80
N GLN A 139 9.41 4.59 22.63
CA GLN A 139 7.97 4.43 22.75
C GLN A 139 7.41 3.54 21.63
N PRO A 140 6.39 2.71 21.88
CA PRO A 140 5.75 1.91 20.85
C PRO A 140 5.01 2.82 19.86
N LEU A 141 5.14 2.54 18.56
CA LEU A 141 4.46 3.30 17.51
C LEU A 141 3.05 2.78 17.22
N ASN A 142 2.69 1.62 17.75
CA ASN A 142 1.36 1.00 17.62
C ASN A 142 0.87 0.93 16.16
N MET A 143 1.79 0.61 15.24
CA MET A 143 1.47 0.54 13.83
C MET A 143 0.63 -0.70 13.53
N ILE A 144 -0.62 -0.51 13.14
CA ILE A 144 -1.56 -1.57 12.79
C ILE A 144 -1.95 -1.41 11.31
N HIS A 145 -1.92 -2.50 10.55
CA HIS A 145 -2.21 -2.47 9.10
C HIS A 145 -3.69 -2.19 8.78
N ARG A 146 -4.62 -2.79 9.50
CA ARG A 146 -6.09 -2.64 9.41
C ARG A 146 -6.76 -3.15 8.12
N ASP A 147 -6.02 -3.44 7.07
CA ASP A 147 -6.55 -3.91 5.79
C ASP A 147 -5.74 -5.08 5.24
N VAL A 148 -5.47 -6.09 6.08
CA VAL A 148 -4.80 -7.32 5.63
C VAL A 148 -5.77 -8.13 4.78
N SER A 149 -5.44 -8.26 3.50
CA SER A 149 -6.24 -9.04 2.55
C SER A 149 -5.36 -9.50 1.38
N PRO A 150 -5.77 -10.52 0.61
CA PRO A 150 -5.00 -10.98 -0.56
C PRO A 150 -4.77 -9.92 -1.63
N HIS A 151 -5.52 -8.82 -1.64
CA HIS A 151 -5.27 -7.67 -2.52
C HIS A 151 -4.03 -6.88 -2.12
N ASN A 152 -3.75 -6.82 -0.81
CA ASN A 152 -2.65 -6.04 -0.25
C ASN A 152 -1.41 -6.91 0.00
N VAL A 153 -1.39 -8.15 -0.52
CA VAL A 153 -0.22 -9.02 -0.57
C VAL A 153 0.23 -9.12 -2.03
N LEU A 154 1.33 -8.46 -2.37
CA LEU A 154 1.96 -8.59 -3.68
C LEU A 154 2.98 -9.71 -3.66
N VAL A 155 2.96 -10.53 -4.70
CA VAL A 155 3.94 -11.62 -4.91
C VAL A 155 4.77 -11.26 -6.13
N THR A 156 6.08 -11.15 -5.93
CA THR A 156 7.01 -10.82 -7.00
C THR A 156 7.22 -12.00 -7.92
N THR A 157 7.73 -11.75 -9.13
CA THR A 157 8.15 -12.80 -10.09
C THR A 157 9.24 -13.73 -9.53
N GLN A 158 9.91 -13.32 -8.44
CA GLN A 158 10.89 -14.13 -7.71
C GLN A 158 10.28 -14.95 -6.56
N GLY A 159 8.93 -14.91 -6.40
CA GLY A 159 8.21 -15.66 -5.36
C GLY A 159 8.20 -14.99 -3.98
N GLN A 160 8.70 -13.77 -3.82
CA GLN A 160 8.67 -13.06 -2.55
C GLN A 160 7.31 -12.40 -2.32
N ALA A 161 6.67 -12.70 -1.18
CA ALA A 161 5.47 -11.99 -0.75
C ALA A 161 5.83 -10.70 0.01
N LYS A 162 5.15 -9.60 -0.33
CA LYS A 162 5.27 -8.30 0.37
C LYS A 162 3.90 -7.71 0.66
N LEU A 163 3.71 -7.25 1.89
CA LEU A 163 2.51 -6.54 2.32
C LEU A 163 2.61 -5.07 1.91
N VAL A 164 1.57 -4.55 1.27
CA VAL A 164 1.48 -3.15 0.79
C VAL A 164 0.36 -2.41 1.52
N ASP A 165 0.36 -1.07 1.42
CA ASP A 165 -0.70 -0.20 1.95
C ASP A 165 -0.88 -0.27 3.47
N PHE A 166 0.23 -0.24 4.23
CA PHE A 166 0.19 -0.11 5.68
C PHE A 166 -0.51 1.19 6.11
N GLY A 167 -1.56 1.06 6.90
CA GLY A 167 -2.16 2.14 7.65
C GLY A 167 -3.06 3.12 6.87
N ILE A 168 -3.02 3.15 5.54
CA ILE A 168 -3.79 4.11 4.70
C ILE A 168 -5.32 3.88 4.79
N ALA A 169 -5.75 2.74 5.32
CA ALA A 169 -7.15 2.35 5.43
C ALA A 169 -7.97 3.12 6.50
N ARG A 170 -7.33 3.89 7.39
CA ARG A 170 -8.05 4.67 8.42
C ARG A 170 -8.96 5.73 7.79
N ALA A 171 -8.56 6.30 6.66
CA ALA A 171 -9.34 7.24 5.88
C ALA A 171 -10.57 6.59 5.22
N GLU A 172 -10.44 5.37 4.69
CA GLU A 172 -11.56 4.66 4.06
C GLU A 172 -12.67 4.33 5.06
N SER A 173 -12.32 3.91 6.29
CA SER A 173 -13.31 3.50 7.29
C SER A 173 -14.18 4.67 7.80
N ASN A 174 -13.64 5.88 7.87
CA ASN A 174 -14.35 7.06 8.32
C ASN A 174 -15.27 7.67 7.24
N GLN A 175 -14.89 7.60 5.97
CA GLN A 175 -15.72 8.12 4.88
C GLN A 175 -16.83 7.16 4.41
N VAL A 176 -16.60 5.84 4.49
CA VAL A 176 -17.60 4.83 4.08
C VAL A 176 -18.78 4.75 5.06
N LYS A 177 -18.59 5.11 6.31
CA LYS A 177 -19.69 5.18 7.32
C LYS A 177 -20.73 6.26 7.02
N THR A 178 -20.45 7.26 6.18
CA THR A 178 -21.31 8.43 6.02
C THR A 178 -22.29 8.37 4.85
N ARG A 179 -22.17 7.45 3.89
CA ARG A 179 -23.00 7.56 2.67
C ARG A 179 -23.90 6.39 2.27
N THR A 180 -23.59 5.17 2.63
CA THR A 180 -24.48 4.03 2.31
C THR A 180 -24.07 2.83 3.14
N GLY A 181 -24.95 2.22 3.89
CA GLY A 181 -24.75 1.01 4.70
C GLY A 181 -24.27 -0.25 3.93
N MET A 182 -23.47 -0.08 2.89
CA MET A 182 -22.87 -1.14 2.11
C MET A 182 -21.33 -1.11 2.25
N VAL A 183 -20.82 -1.95 3.13
CA VAL A 183 -19.40 -2.33 3.17
C VAL A 183 -19.14 -3.20 1.93
N LYS A 184 -18.71 -2.57 0.83
CA LYS A 184 -18.52 -3.26 -0.45
C LYS A 184 -17.10 -3.85 -0.51
N GLY A 185 -16.99 -5.18 -0.48
CA GLY A 185 -15.84 -5.92 -1.04
C GLY A 185 -14.78 -6.43 -0.08
N LYS A 186 -14.55 -5.83 1.10
CA LYS A 186 -13.47 -6.25 2.04
C LYS A 186 -13.98 -6.81 3.38
N SER A 187 -15.29 -6.83 3.60
CA SER A 187 -15.92 -7.26 4.86
C SER A 187 -15.53 -8.68 5.33
N GLY A 188 -15.21 -9.57 4.39
CA GLY A 188 -14.81 -10.94 4.70
C GLY A 188 -13.41 -11.08 5.35
N TYR A 189 -12.62 -9.99 5.40
CA TYR A 189 -11.28 -9.97 5.98
C TYR A 189 -11.20 -9.09 7.24
N MET A 190 -12.30 -8.43 7.61
CA MET A 190 -12.35 -7.60 8.81
C MET A 190 -12.42 -8.47 10.07
N SER A 191 -11.73 -8.02 11.11
CA SER A 191 -11.95 -8.59 12.44
C SER A 191 -13.32 -8.20 12.99
N PRO A 192 -13.89 -8.94 13.95
CA PRO A 192 -15.21 -8.62 14.53
C PRO A 192 -15.27 -7.20 15.09
N GLU A 193 -14.22 -6.74 15.76
CA GLU A 193 -14.13 -5.39 16.32
C GLU A 193 -14.09 -4.31 15.23
N GLN A 194 -13.40 -4.55 14.09
CA GLN A 194 -13.41 -3.65 12.94
C GLN A 194 -14.82 -3.56 12.32
N ALA A 195 -15.48 -4.70 12.13
CA ALA A 195 -16.83 -4.74 11.59
C ALA A 195 -17.84 -4.01 12.48
N LEU A 196 -17.63 -4.02 13.80
CA LEU A 196 -18.43 -3.30 14.80
C LEU A 196 -18.00 -1.84 15.00
N GLY A 197 -16.93 -1.40 14.36
CA GLY A 197 -16.40 -0.03 14.49
C GLY A 197 -15.83 0.26 15.88
N ARG A 198 -15.27 -0.74 16.55
CA ARG A 198 -14.69 -0.66 17.91
C ARG A 198 -13.18 -0.48 17.92
N THR A 199 -12.58 -0.11 16.82
CA THR A 199 -11.11 0.12 16.66
C THR A 199 -10.79 1.60 16.55
#